data_c389156378640c9571042c4fc0a1d360
#
_entry.id   c389156378640c9571042c4fc0a1d360
#
_cell.length_a   1.000
_cell.length_b   1.000
_cell.length_c   1.000
_cell.angle_alpha   90.00
_cell.angle_beta   90.00
_cell.angle_gamma   90.00
#
_symmetry.space_group_name_H-M   'P 1'
#
loop_
_entity.id
_entity.type
_entity.pdbx_description
1 polymer ?
#
loop_
_entity_poly.entity_id
_entity_poly.type
_entity_poly.pdbx_seq_one_letter_code
_entity_poly.pdbx_strand_id
1 'polypeptide(L)'
;MESWIIYGVVAALFIASRDIFTKHFSSKYSTCEHLLYYYVLCGVIIMMYCAYKHHYLNQPVRMIDTEDIWKYVLITGLTVAVIAPCEVLSLKHCKTPGQSKSIINLNTLFVFFLGMIFLHDKFSLTKLFGIGLTIIGVYFVL
;
A
#
# COMPACT_ATOMS: atom_id res chain seq x y z
N MET A 1 -12.87 -3.83 20.83
CA MET A 1 -12.39 -3.98 19.43
C MET A 1 -10.92 -3.68 19.46
N GLU A 2 -10.08 -4.54 18.90
CA GLU A 2 -8.64 -4.32 18.92
C GLU A 2 -8.28 -3.08 18.07
N SER A 3 -7.43 -2.23 18.60
CA SER A 3 -7.10 -0.91 17.99
C SER A 3 -6.60 -1.01 16.53
N TRP A 4 -5.89 -2.10 16.19
CA TRP A 4 -5.39 -2.32 14.82
C TRP A 4 -6.51 -2.46 13.78
N ILE A 5 -7.69 -3.00 14.18
CA ILE A 5 -8.85 -3.13 13.29
C ILE A 5 -9.37 -1.75 12.90
N ILE A 6 -9.46 -0.84 13.87
CA ILE A 6 -9.92 0.54 13.62
C ILE A 6 -8.97 1.24 12.64
N TYR A 7 -7.66 1.16 12.89
CA TYR A 7 -6.66 1.73 11.97
C TYR A 7 -6.76 1.12 10.57
N GLY A 8 -6.97 -0.20 10.47
CA GLY A 8 -7.15 -0.89 9.19
C GLY A 8 -8.38 -0.40 8.41
N VAL A 9 -9.52 -0.23 9.08
CA VAL A 9 -10.75 0.27 8.45
C VAL A 9 -10.59 1.71 7.98
N VAL A 10 -10.00 2.57 8.82
CA VAL A 10 -9.71 3.96 8.45
C VAL A 10 -8.77 4.02 7.24
N ALA A 11 -7.69 3.25 7.28
CA ALA A 11 -6.75 3.18 6.16
C ALA A 11 -7.45 2.70 4.87
N ALA A 12 -8.28 1.67 4.94
CA ALA A 12 -9.02 1.14 3.79
C ALA A 12 -9.93 2.21 3.15
N LEU A 13 -10.62 3.01 3.96
CA LEU A 13 -11.48 4.09 3.49
C LEU A 13 -10.68 5.15 2.71
N PHE A 14 -9.55 5.60 3.28
CA PHE A 14 -8.71 6.61 2.63
C PHE A 14 -7.96 6.06 1.41
N ILE A 15 -7.54 4.78 1.42
CA ILE A 15 -6.98 4.11 0.25
C ILE A 15 -8.01 4.08 -0.89
N ALA A 16 -9.27 3.72 -0.61
CA ALA A 16 -10.32 3.73 -1.62
C ALA A 16 -10.52 5.11 -2.24
N SER A 17 -10.51 6.17 -1.42
CA SER A 17 -10.58 7.55 -1.91
C SER A 17 -9.38 7.89 -2.80
N ARG A 18 -8.16 7.57 -2.36
CA ARG A 18 -6.93 7.75 -3.17
C ARG A 18 -7.04 7.07 -4.53
N ASP A 19 -7.56 5.85 -4.57
CA ASP A 19 -7.65 5.06 -5.79
C ASP A 19 -8.63 5.64 -6.81
N ILE A 20 -9.73 6.22 -6.34
CA ILE A 20 -10.68 6.95 -7.19
C ILE A 20 -9.99 8.18 -7.80
N PHE A 21 -9.27 8.96 -7.00
CA PHE A 21 -8.48 10.10 -7.51
C PHE A 21 -7.40 9.65 -8.48
N THR A 22 -6.65 8.59 -8.15
CA THR A 22 -5.61 8.04 -9.04
C THR A 22 -6.21 7.60 -10.38
N LYS A 23 -7.36 6.94 -10.38
CA LYS A 23 -8.07 6.57 -11.61
C LYS A 23 -8.43 7.79 -12.45
N HIS A 24 -8.95 8.82 -11.82
CA HIS A 24 -9.32 10.07 -12.50
C HIS A 24 -8.10 10.75 -13.14
N PHE A 25 -7.02 10.91 -12.37
CA PHE A 25 -5.81 11.58 -12.85
C PHE A 25 -4.98 10.72 -13.83
N SER A 26 -4.99 9.41 -13.72
CA SER A 26 -4.28 8.50 -14.62
C SER A 26 -4.79 8.54 -16.06
N SER A 27 -6.01 9.03 -16.28
CA SER A 27 -6.54 9.27 -17.62
C SER A 27 -5.98 10.55 -18.23
N LYS A 28 -5.54 11.51 -17.41
CA LYS A 28 -5.10 12.83 -17.81
C LYS A 28 -3.59 12.96 -17.94
N TYR A 29 -2.84 12.28 -17.07
CA TYR A 29 -1.38 12.35 -16.99
C TYR A 29 -0.74 11.00 -17.30
N SER A 30 0.53 11.01 -17.70
CA SER A 30 1.32 9.80 -17.83
C SER A 30 1.57 9.18 -16.44
N THR A 31 1.81 7.87 -16.39
CA THR A 31 2.12 7.18 -15.14
C THR A 31 3.35 7.79 -14.44
N CYS A 32 4.37 8.16 -15.21
CA CYS A 32 5.59 8.75 -14.67
C CYS A 32 5.34 10.13 -14.05
N GLU A 33 4.59 10.99 -14.72
CA GLU A 33 4.23 12.32 -14.20
C GLU A 33 3.39 12.20 -12.93
N HIS A 34 2.37 11.34 -12.93
CA HIS A 34 1.53 11.11 -11.76
C HIS A 34 2.36 10.65 -10.55
N LEU A 35 3.24 9.66 -10.74
CA LEU A 35 4.08 9.15 -9.66
C LEU A 35 5.11 10.18 -9.17
N LEU A 36 5.71 10.96 -10.09
CA LEU A 36 6.66 12.00 -9.72
C LEU A 36 6.02 13.01 -8.76
N TYR A 37 4.90 13.61 -9.16
CA TYR A 37 4.21 14.58 -8.30
C TYR A 37 3.71 13.95 -7.00
N TYR A 38 3.15 12.74 -7.07
CA TYR A 38 2.66 12.04 -5.90
C TYR A 38 3.77 11.83 -4.85
N TYR A 39 4.91 11.27 -5.24
CA TYR A 39 5.98 10.96 -4.28
C TYR A 39 6.73 12.21 -3.80
N VAL A 40 6.91 13.22 -4.65
CA VAL A 40 7.51 14.49 -4.22
C VAL A 40 6.63 15.16 -3.16
N LEU A 41 5.33 15.27 -3.40
CA LEU A 41 4.41 15.87 -2.44
C LEU A 41 4.31 15.03 -1.15
N CYS A 42 4.25 13.72 -1.24
CA CYS A 42 4.31 12.85 -0.07
C CYS A 42 5.58 13.10 0.76
N GLY A 43 6.75 13.19 0.10
CA GLY A 43 8.01 13.47 0.77
C GLY A 43 8.01 14.82 1.51
N VAL A 44 7.50 15.87 0.87
CA VAL A 44 7.37 17.20 1.50
C VAL A 44 6.45 17.15 2.71
N ILE A 45 5.27 16.51 2.60
CA ILE A 45 4.31 16.40 3.71
C ILE A 45 4.91 15.62 4.88
N ILE A 46 5.62 14.51 4.61
CA ILE A 46 6.28 13.72 5.65
C ILE A 46 7.37 14.55 6.34
N MET A 47 8.18 15.29 5.60
CA MET A 47 9.20 16.17 6.17
C MET A 47 8.58 17.25 7.07
N MET A 48 7.50 17.87 6.64
CA MET A 48 6.76 18.85 7.45
C MET A 48 6.20 18.23 8.73
N TYR A 49 5.64 17.02 8.63
CA TYR A 49 5.14 16.28 9.79
C TYR A 49 6.25 15.91 10.78
N CYS A 50 7.41 15.46 10.29
CA CYS A 50 8.57 15.19 11.13
C CYS A 50 9.11 16.46 11.82
N ALA A 51 9.17 17.56 11.08
CA ALA A 51 9.56 18.86 11.64
C ALA A 51 8.58 19.33 12.72
N TYR A 52 7.28 19.19 12.48
CA TYR A 52 6.26 19.49 13.48
C TYR A 52 6.43 18.62 14.74
N LYS A 53 6.61 17.32 14.60
CA LYS A 53 6.86 16.42 15.73
C LYS A 53 8.10 16.81 16.54
N HIS A 54 9.17 17.17 15.84
CA HIS A 54 10.41 17.56 16.50
C HIS A 54 10.26 18.87 17.27
N HIS A 55 9.66 19.90 16.65
CA HIS A 55 9.57 21.23 17.24
C HIS A 55 8.46 21.38 18.28
N TYR A 56 7.27 20.79 18.05
CA TYR A 56 6.11 21.03 18.93
C TYR A 56 5.85 19.90 19.93
N LEU A 57 6.18 18.66 19.57
CA LEU A 57 5.93 17.51 20.44
C LEU A 57 7.19 17.04 21.18
N ASN A 58 8.35 17.70 20.98
CA ASN A 58 9.65 17.31 21.52
C ASN A 58 9.98 15.82 21.36
N GLN A 59 9.47 15.20 20.29
CA GLN A 59 9.75 13.81 19.97
C GLN A 59 10.94 13.74 18.99
N PRO A 60 12.10 13.20 19.40
CA PRO A 60 13.24 13.12 18.52
C PRO A 60 12.95 12.18 17.34
N VAL A 61 13.17 12.67 16.13
CA VAL A 61 13.16 11.83 14.93
C VAL A 61 14.52 11.13 14.86
N ARG A 62 14.55 9.83 15.14
CA ARG A 62 15.79 9.05 15.01
C ARG A 62 16.12 8.84 13.54
N MET A 63 17.38 9.02 13.19
CA MET A 63 17.89 8.60 11.90
C MET A 63 17.97 7.06 11.87
N ILE A 64 17.76 6.48 10.69
CA ILE A 64 17.88 5.06 10.46
C ILE A 64 19.36 4.68 10.56
N ASP A 65 19.61 3.54 11.18
CA ASP A 65 20.96 3.00 11.28
C ASP A 65 21.53 2.70 9.88
N THR A 66 22.82 2.97 9.70
CA THR A 66 23.50 2.81 8.40
C THR A 66 23.37 1.38 7.85
N GLU A 67 23.31 0.38 8.73
CA GLU A 67 23.11 -1.01 8.36
C GLU A 67 21.74 -1.33 7.77
N ASP A 68 20.73 -0.52 8.07
CA ASP A 68 19.37 -0.72 7.57
C ASP A 68 19.05 0.14 6.34
N ILE A 69 19.86 1.14 6.02
CA ILE A 69 19.63 2.04 4.87
C ILE A 69 19.44 1.24 3.56
N TRP A 70 20.29 0.24 3.30
CA TRP A 70 20.21 -0.54 2.07
C TRP A 70 18.89 -1.32 1.95
N LYS A 71 18.31 -1.79 3.07
CA LYS A 71 17.01 -2.46 3.10
C LYS A 71 15.90 -1.49 2.69
N TYR A 72 15.97 -0.25 3.21
CA TYR A 72 15.02 0.79 2.81
C TYR A 72 15.17 1.20 1.35
N VAL A 73 16.40 1.27 0.84
CA VAL A 73 16.65 1.53 -0.59
C VAL A 73 16.04 0.44 -1.46
N LEU A 74 16.20 -0.84 -1.08
CA LEU A 74 15.59 -1.96 -1.80
C LEU A 74 14.06 -1.90 -1.78
N ILE A 75 13.45 -1.69 -0.61
CA ILE A 75 11.99 -1.61 -0.47
C ILE A 75 11.44 -0.43 -1.26
N THR A 76 12.09 0.73 -1.15
CA THR A 76 11.67 1.95 -1.87
C THR A 76 11.85 1.77 -3.37
N GLY A 77 12.98 1.21 -3.81
CA GLY A 77 13.24 0.92 -5.20
C GLY A 77 12.20 -0.02 -5.80
N LEU A 78 11.87 -1.11 -5.10
CA LEU A 78 10.83 -2.05 -5.52
C LEU A 78 9.45 -1.37 -5.57
N THR A 79 9.14 -0.53 -4.59
CA THR A 79 7.87 0.20 -4.52
C THR A 79 7.73 1.17 -5.68
N VAL A 80 8.75 1.98 -5.95
CA VAL A 80 8.70 3.03 -6.97
C VAL A 80 8.85 2.47 -8.38
N ALA A 81 9.73 1.48 -8.58
CA ALA A 81 10.02 0.94 -9.91
C ALA A 81 9.00 -0.11 -10.39
N VAL A 82 8.35 -0.84 -9.48
CA VAL A 82 7.48 -1.96 -9.85
C VAL A 82 6.07 -1.79 -9.31
N ILE A 83 5.91 -1.68 -7.97
CA ILE A 83 4.58 -1.76 -7.34
C ILE A 83 3.71 -0.58 -7.78
N ALA A 84 4.19 0.63 -7.61
CA ALA A 84 3.39 1.83 -7.89
C ALA A 84 3.05 2.01 -9.38
N PRO A 85 3.98 1.81 -10.35
CA PRO A 85 3.63 1.84 -11.76
C PRO A 85 2.60 0.77 -12.14
N CYS A 86 2.74 -0.46 -11.63
CA CYS A 86 1.77 -1.53 -11.88
C CYS A 86 0.40 -1.20 -11.29
N GLU A 87 0.33 -0.63 -10.09
CA GLU A 87 -0.93 -0.20 -9.47
C GLU A 87 -1.62 0.89 -10.29
N VAL A 88 -0.89 1.92 -10.71
CA VAL A 88 -1.43 3.02 -11.54
C VAL A 88 -1.88 2.50 -12.91
N LEU A 89 -1.08 1.64 -13.55
CA LEU A 89 -1.44 1.05 -14.86
C LEU A 89 -2.66 0.14 -14.73
N SER A 90 -2.76 -0.65 -13.67
CA SER A 90 -3.94 -1.49 -13.41
C SER A 90 -5.19 -0.64 -13.24
N LEU A 91 -5.12 0.44 -12.46
CA LEU A 91 -6.21 1.41 -12.32
C LEU A 91 -6.53 2.12 -13.64
N LYS A 92 -5.52 2.44 -14.44
CA LYS A 92 -5.70 3.12 -15.74
C LYS A 92 -6.48 2.25 -16.73
N HIS A 93 -6.17 0.97 -16.81
CA HIS A 93 -6.74 0.06 -17.81
C HIS A 93 -8.00 -0.69 -17.35
N CYS A 94 -8.30 -0.76 -16.06
CA CYS A 94 -9.53 -1.42 -15.58
C CYS A 94 -10.80 -0.64 -15.99
N LYS A 95 -11.91 -1.33 -16.10
CA LYS A 95 -13.22 -0.69 -16.31
C LYS A 95 -13.67 0.08 -15.07
N THR A 96 -13.58 -0.56 -13.92
CA THR A 96 -13.93 0.04 -12.64
C THR A 96 -12.77 -0.08 -11.64
N PRO A 97 -12.52 0.92 -10.77
CA PRO A 97 -11.45 0.84 -9.77
C PRO A 97 -11.55 -0.39 -8.86
N GLY A 98 -12.78 -0.84 -8.58
CA GLY A 98 -13.04 -2.04 -7.77
C GLY A 98 -12.44 -3.30 -8.36
N GLN A 99 -12.49 -3.49 -9.68
CA GLN A 99 -11.88 -4.66 -10.36
C GLN A 99 -10.36 -4.69 -10.16
N SER A 100 -9.68 -3.56 -10.41
CA SER A 100 -8.24 -3.45 -10.17
C SER A 100 -7.89 -3.77 -8.71
N LYS A 101 -8.60 -3.19 -7.76
CA LYS A 101 -8.34 -3.41 -6.33
C LYS A 101 -8.66 -4.82 -5.88
N SER A 102 -9.68 -5.45 -6.42
CA SER A 102 -9.98 -6.85 -6.13
C SER A 102 -8.82 -7.76 -6.50
N ILE A 103 -8.21 -7.55 -7.67
CA ILE A 103 -7.01 -8.31 -8.10
C ILE A 103 -5.82 -7.98 -7.19
N ILE A 104 -5.56 -6.70 -6.91
CA ILE A 104 -4.43 -6.29 -6.06
C ILE A 104 -4.59 -6.87 -4.65
N ASN A 105 -5.80 -6.98 -4.13
CA ASN A 105 -6.07 -7.58 -2.82
C ASN A 105 -5.73 -9.06 -2.73
N LEU A 106 -5.46 -9.75 -3.85
CA LEU A 106 -4.87 -11.09 -3.81
C LEU A 106 -3.48 -11.12 -3.14
N ASN A 107 -2.85 -9.94 -2.95
CA ASN A 107 -1.64 -9.83 -2.15
C ASN A 107 -1.79 -10.42 -0.75
N THR A 108 -3.00 -10.41 -0.17
CA THR A 108 -3.29 -11.03 1.12
C THR A 108 -2.93 -12.51 1.15
N LEU A 109 -3.17 -13.23 0.04
CA LEU A 109 -2.76 -14.62 -0.12
C LEU A 109 -1.23 -14.76 -0.05
N PHE A 110 -0.52 -13.92 -0.83
CA PHE A 110 0.94 -13.94 -0.83
C PHE A 110 1.52 -13.57 0.53
N VAL A 111 0.99 -12.54 1.18
CA VAL A 111 1.40 -12.13 2.54
C VAL A 111 1.18 -13.27 3.54
N PHE A 112 0.08 -14.00 3.45
CA PHE A 112 -0.18 -15.15 4.33
C PHE A 112 0.88 -16.24 4.15
N PHE A 113 1.20 -16.65 2.91
CA PHE A 113 2.21 -17.68 2.67
C PHE A 113 3.62 -17.20 3.00
N LEU A 114 3.97 -15.99 2.62
CA LEU A 114 5.28 -15.40 2.95
C LEU A 114 5.44 -15.21 4.46
N GLY A 115 4.38 -14.84 5.17
CA GLY A 115 4.38 -14.75 6.63
C GLY A 115 4.68 -16.10 7.30
N MET A 116 4.13 -17.19 6.78
CA MET A 116 4.46 -18.53 7.29
C MET A 116 5.94 -18.91 7.03
N ILE A 117 6.48 -18.53 5.86
CA ILE A 117 7.85 -18.89 5.48
C ILE A 117 8.88 -18.03 6.23
N PHE A 118 8.69 -16.72 6.25
CA PHE A 118 9.71 -15.77 6.75
C PHE A 118 9.49 -15.33 8.19
N LEU A 119 8.23 -15.26 8.64
CA LEU A 119 7.88 -14.80 10.00
C LEU A 119 7.51 -15.96 10.93
N HIS A 120 7.50 -17.20 10.40
CA HIS A 120 7.11 -18.40 11.15
C HIS A 120 5.69 -18.29 11.74
N ASP A 121 4.78 -17.61 11.05
CA ASP A 121 3.38 -17.49 11.47
C ASP A 121 2.71 -18.86 11.53
N LYS A 122 1.88 -19.05 12.57
CA LYS A 122 1.14 -20.31 12.74
C LYS A 122 0.12 -20.49 11.61
N PHE A 123 0.13 -21.66 11.00
CA PHE A 123 -0.88 -22.07 10.04
C PHE A 123 -2.28 -22.06 10.69
N SER A 124 -3.24 -21.48 9.99
CA SER A 124 -4.64 -21.43 10.46
C SER A 124 -5.57 -21.76 9.31
N LEU A 125 -6.31 -22.87 9.46
CA LEU A 125 -7.34 -23.26 8.49
C LEU A 125 -8.43 -22.20 8.33
N THR A 126 -8.78 -21.51 9.42
CA THR A 126 -9.77 -20.42 9.38
C THR A 126 -9.29 -19.27 8.48
N LYS A 127 -8.00 -18.88 8.60
CA LYS A 127 -7.41 -17.86 7.73
C LYS A 127 -7.38 -18.31 6.27
N LEU A 128 -6.99 -19.56 6.01
CA LEU A 128 -6.98 -20.13 4.66
C LEU A 128 -8.39 -20.15 4.04
N PHE A 129 -9.40 -20.53 4.80
CA PHE A 129 -10.79 -20.49 4.36
C PHE A 129 -11.24 -19.05 4.00
N GLY A 130 -10.91 -18.07 4.87
CA GLY A 130 -11.18 -16.65 4.59
C GLY A 130 -10.53 -16.15 3.30
N ILE A 131 -9.27 -16.55 3.05
CA ILE A 131 -8.56 -16.23 1.80
C ILE A 131 -9.25 -16.90 0.59
N GLY A 132 -9.68 -18.15 0.70
CA GLY A 132 -10.45 -18.83 -0.33
C GLY A 132 -11.73 -18.09 -0.69
N LEU A 133 -12.47 -17.61 0.31
CA LEU A 133 -13.66 -16.78 0.06
C LEU A 133 -13.31 -15.45 -0.65
N THR A 134 -12.16 -14.86 -0.32
CA THR A 134 -11.69 -13.64 -1.00
C THR A 134 -11.43 -13.90 -2.48
N ILE A 135 -10.80 -15.01 -2.84
CA ILE A 135 -10.54 -15.39 -4.24
C ILE A 135 -11.84 -15.58 -5.00
N ILE A 136 -12.81 -16.28 -4.39
CA ILE A 136 -14.14 -16.44 -4.97
C ILE A 136 -14.82 -15.08 -5.16
N GLY A 137 -14.74 -14.20 -4.17
CA GLY A 137 -15.27 -12.84 -4.27
C GLY A 137 -14.63 -12.02 -5.39
N VAL A 138 -13.33 -12.13 -5.59
CA VAL A 138 -12.62 -11.49 -6.72
C VAL A 138 -13.17 -11.98 -8.05
N TYR A 139 -13.39 -13.28 -8.20
CA TYR A 139 -13.96 -13.86 -9.44
C TYR A 139 -15.32 -13.25 -9.80
N PHE A 140 -16.17 -12.98 -8.81
CA PHE A 140 -17.49 -12.36 -9.06
C PHE A 140 -17.42 -10.85 -9.35
N VAL A 141 -16.32 -10.17 -9.02
CA VAL A 141 -16.13 -8.73 -9.30
C VAL A 141 -15.54 -8.49 -10.70
N LEU A 142 -14.85 -9.46 -11.26
CA LEU A 142 -14.23 -9.40 -12.60
C LEU A 142 -15.24 -9.60 -13.71
#